data_dfc2fbf03e6e0082af044f7b74e8b348
#
_entry.id   dfc2fbf03e6e0082af044f7b74e8b348
#
_cell.length_a   1.000
_cell.length_b   1.000
_cell.length_c   1.000
_cell.angle_alpha   90.00
_cell.angle_beta   90.00
_cell.angle_gamma   90.00
#
_symmetry.space_group_name_H-M   'P 1'
#
loop_
_entity.id
_entity.type
_entity.pdbx_description
1 polymer ?
#
loop_
_entity_poly.entity_id
_entity_poly.type
_entity_poly.pdbx_seq_one_letter_code
_entity_poly.pdbx_strand_id
1 'polypeptide(L)'
;MLRFADGSVHEMGGANPATTNNRMELTAALALLEALKDLPRDPRLTIRTDSRYLIDGFGKWIQGWKRKGWRTASGGAVLNRELWEQLDQARLPGVELVHVKGHSGDPDNDRCDAIAVAFSRGQMPAMAAGEVLTTARIEADVPSLDPAPADLAPAPLQTLLSRLELAERFADQGYGLSLVELAQLVEQPLQQLERRSSPWRWRDWQVLPLEGGRWRLQRDAGGLGDRE
;
A
#
# COMPACT_ATOMS: atom_id res chain seq x y z
N MET A 1 -2.16 10.55 -11.54
CA MET A 1 -1.91 11.32 -12.78
C MET A 1 -2.75 10.73 -13.92
N LEU A 2 -3.36 11.57 -14.74
CA LEU A 2 -4.09 11.21 -15.96
C LEU A 2 -3.26 11.68 -17.16
N ARG A 3 -3.06 10.79 -18.14
CA ARG A 3 -2.48 11.14 -19.45
C ARG A 3 -3.52 10.91 -20.54
N PHE A 4 -3.82 11.93 -21.29
CA PHE A 4 -4.80 11.90 -22.36
C PHE A 4 -4.16 11.52 -23.71
N ALA A 5 -4.98 11.10 -24.65
CA ALA A 5 -4.52 10.69 -25.99
C ALA A 5 -3.86 11.83 -26.80
N ASP A 6 -4.19 13.08 -26.51
CA ASP A 6 -3.58 14.26 -27.11
C ASP A 6 -2.22 14.64 -26.46
N GLY A 7 -1.75 13.83 -25.47
CA GLY A 7 -0.51 14.06 -24.74
C GLY A 7 -0.65 14.98 -23.55
N SER A 8 -1.80 15.61 -23.32
CA SER A 8 -2.02 16.43 -22.15
C SER A 8 -2.01 15.59 -20.87
N VAL A 9 -1.65 16.22 -19.76
CA VAL A 9 -1.50 15.57 -18.46
C VAL A 9 -2.24 16.35 -17.39
N HIS A 10 -3.00 15.65 -16.57
CA HIS A 10 -3.59 16.18 -15.35
C HIS A 10 -3.03 15.42 -14.15
N GLU A 11 -2.41 16.15 -13.22
CA GLU A 11 -1.80 15.61 -12.03
C GLU A 11 -2.66 15.89 -10.81
N MET A 12 -2.78 14.92 -9.93
CA MET A 12 -3.47 15.02 -8.64
C MET A 12 -2.56 14.51 -7.54
N GLY A 13 -2.63 15.13 -6.38
CA GLY A 13 -1.85 14.67 -5.23
C GLY A 13 -2.31 15.34 -3.94
N GLY A 14 -1.85 14.80 -2.83
CA GLY A 14 -2.20 15.32 -1.51
C GLY A 14 -1.38 14.67 -0.40
N ALA A 15 -1.49 15.24 0.80
CA ALA A 15 -0.83 14.73 1.99
C ALA A 15 -1.86 14.38 3.07
N ASN A 16 -1.56 13.35 3.83
CA ASN A 16 -2.24 13.05 5.08
C ASN A 16 -1.18 12.73 6.14
N PRO A 17 -1.07 13.51 7.22
CA PRO A 17 -0.01 13.34 8.23
C PRO A 17 -0.17 12.09 9.08
N ALA A 18 -1.34 11.46 9.10
CA ALA A 18 -1.67 10.30 9.92
C ALA A 18 -2.12 9.11 9.08
N THR A 19 -1.24 8.64 8.16
CA THR A 19 -1.59 7.60 7.21
C THR A 19 -0.46 6.58 7.01
N THR A 20 -0.75 5.49 6.31
CA THR A 20 0.24 4.49 5.85
C THR A 20 0.39 4.55 4.33
N ASN A 21 1.50 4.04 3.79
CA ASN A 21 1.70 3.97 2.35
C ASN A 21 0.54 3.24 1.65
N ASN A 22 0.12 2.08 2.16
CA ASN A 22 -1.00 1.34 1.60
C ASN A 22 -2.29 2.17 1.56
N ARG A 23 -2.57 2.93 2.63
CA ARG A 23 -3.73 3.83 2.66
C ARG A 23 -3.64 4.91 1.60
N MET A 24 -2.46 5.51 1.42
CA MET A 24 -2.24 6.54 0.39
C MET A 24 -2.39 5.97 -1.02
N GLU A 25 -1.87 4.76 -1.28
CA GLU A 25 -2.03 4.07 -2.56
C GLU A 25 -3.52 3.82 -2.88
N LEU A 26 -4.30 3.34 -1.91
CA LEU A 26 -5.75 3.13 -2.07
C LEU A 26 -6.49 4.45 -2.28
N THR A 27 -6.15 5.49 -1.51
CA THR A 27 -6.74 6.82 -1.63
C THR A 27 -6.45 7.44 -2.99
N ALA A 28 -5.22 7.33 -3.49
CA ALA A 28 -4.85 7.81 -4.82
C ALA A 28 -5.61 7.09 -5.93
N ALA A 29 -5.77 5.76 -5.81
CA ALA A 29 -6.54 4.96 -6.76
C ALA A 29 -8.04 5.34 -6.73
N LEU A 30 -8.60 5.55 -5.56
CA LEU A 30 -9.99 6.00 -5.41
C LEU A 30 -10.21 7.37 -6.06
N ALA A 31 -9.36 8.35 -5.75
CA ALA A 31 -9.41 9.68 -6.34
C ALA A 31 -9.30 9.63 -7.88
N LEU A 32 -8.45 8.74 -8.40
CA LEU A 32 -8.31 8.54 -9.84
C LEU A 32 -9.58 7.94 -10.46
N LEU A 33 -10.17 6.92 -9.85
CA LEU A 33 -11.42 6.30 -10.31
C LEU A 33 -12.58 7.29 -10.31
N GLU A 34 -12.71 8.11 -9.26
CA GLU A 34 -13.72 9.16 -9.18
C GLU A 34 -13.52 10.23 -10.26
N ALA A 35 -12.27 10.67 -10.48
CA ALA A 35 -11.97 11.62 -11.57
C ALA A 35 -12.28 11.05 -12.97
N LEU A 36 -12.12 9.75 -13.16
CA LEU A 36 -12.42 9.07 -14.42
C LEU A 36 -13.91 8.83 -14.65
N LYS A 37 -14.75 8.92 -13.62
CA LYS A 37 -16.17 8.58 -13.67
C LYS A 37 -16.94 9.42 -14.67
N ASP A 38 -16.65 10.71 -14.73
CA ASP A 38 -17.35 11.69 -15.55
C ASP A 38 -16.65 11.97 -16.89
N LEU A 39 -15.52 11.31 -17.15
CA LEU A 39 -14.78 11.46 -18.40
C LEU A 39 -15.27 10.48 -19.49
N PRO A 40 -15.24 10.87 -20.77
CA PRO A 40 -15.47 9.95 -21.87
C PRO A 40 -14.50 8.77 -21.82
N ARG A 41 -15.01 7.55 -21.94
CA ARG A 41 -14.19 6.35 -21.83
C ARG A 41 -13.50 6.02 -23.15
N ASP A 42 -12.18 5.97 -23.14
CA ASP A 42 -11.39 5.33 -24.19
C ASP A 42 -11.35 3.82 -23.93
N PRO A 43 -11.62 2.94 -24.90
CA PRO A 43 -11.52 1.49 -24.73
C PRO A 43 -10.12 0.99 -24.33
N ARG A 44 -9.09 1.81 -24.53
CA ARG A 44 -7.69 1.52 -24.16
C ARG A 44 -7.31 2.01 -22.77
N LEU A 45 -8.26 2.60 -22.04
CA LEU A 45 -7.99 3.13 -20.71
C LEU A 45 -7.53 2.03 -19.78
N THR A 46 -6.35 2.22 -19.19
CA THR A 46 -5.77 1.35 -18.16
C THR A 46 -5.29 2.19 -16.98
N ILE A 47 -5.38 1.65 -15.78
CA ILE A 47 -4.77 2.24 -14.59
C ILE A 47 -3.45 1.52 -14.34
N ARG A 48 -2.34 2.27 -14.34
CA ARG A 48 -0.99 1.74 -14.13
C ARG A 48 -0.56 2.05 -12.69
N THR A 49 -0.03 1.06 -12.00
CA THR A 49 0.44 1.20 -10.61
C THR A 49 1.53 0.18 -10.30
N ASP A 50 2.46 0.53 -9.45
CA ASP A 50 3.45 -0.38 -8.89
C ASP A 50 2.97 -1.05 -7.57
N SER A 51 1.82 -0.62 -7.05
CA SER A 51 1.22 -1.19 -5.85
C SER A 51 0.64 -2.58 -6.08
N ARG A 52 1.38 -3.61 -5.69
CA ARG A 52 0.87 -4.99 -5.64
C ARG A 52 -0.32 -5.14 -4.70
N TYR A 53 -0.30 -4.42 -3.58
CA TYR A 53 -1.38 -4.42 -2.62
C TYR A 53 -2.71 -3.97 -3.26
N LEU A 54 -2.67 -2.88 -4.02
CA LEU A 54 -3.83 -2.39 -4.76
C LEU A 54 -4.29 -3.41 -5.83
N ILE A 55 -3.38 -3.92 -6.66
CA ILE A 55 -3.72 -4.85 -7.75
C ILE A 55 -4.34 -6.13 -7.22
N ASP A 56 -3.68 -6.77 -6.24
CA ASP A 56 -4.16 -8.04 -5.69
C ASP A 56 -5.46 -7.85 -4.89
N GLY A 57 -5.56 -6.78 -4.11
CA GLY A 57 -6.78 -6.44 -3.39
C GLY A 57 -7.97 -6.21 -4.31
N PHE A 58 -7.80 -5.32 -5.27
CA PHE A 58 -8.84 -4.94 -6.22
C PHE A 58 -9.22 -6.09 -7.16
N GLY A 59 -8.24 -6.86 -7.65
CA GLY A 59 -8.47 -7.94 -8.60
C GLY A 59 -8.92 -9.27 -7.98
N LYS A 60 -8.40 -9.60 -6.79
CA LYS A 60 -8.53 -10.95 -6.25
C LYS A 60 -9.24 -11.00 -4.88
N TRP A 61 -8.85 -10.10 -3.93
CA TRP A 61 -9.22 -10.29 -2.53
C TRP A 61 -10.60 -9.77 -2.19
N ILE A 62 -11.04 -8.64 -2.74
CA ILE A 62 -12.33 -8.00 -2.44
C ILE A 62 -13.49 -9.00 -2.54
N GLN A 63 -13.55 -9.78 -3.60
CA GLN A 63 -14.63 -10.75 -3.81
C GLN A 63 -14.65 -11.84 -2.74
N GLY A 64 -13.47 -12.27 -2.31
CA GLY A 64 -13.30 -13.22 -1.22
C GLY A 64 -13.72 -12.62 0.13
N TRP A 65 -13.32 -11.40 0.40
CA TRP A 65 -13.67 -10.69 1.64
C TRP A 65 -15.17 -10.41 1.73
N LYS A 66 -15.80 -9.95 0.65
CA LYS A 66 -17.26 -9.74 0.60
C LYS A 66 -18.03 -11.00 0.97
N ARG A 67 -17.66 -12.16 0.39
CA ARG A 67 -18.29 -13.46 0.72
C ARG A 67 -18.09 -13.90 2.17
N LYS A 68 -17.00 -13.46 2.82
CA LYS A 68 -16.66 -13.78 4.22
C LYS A 68 -17.03 -12.67 5.20
N GLY A 69 -17.89 -11.71 4.81
CA GLY A 69 -18.27 -10.60 5.67
C GLY A 69 -17.10 -9.70 6.04
N TRP A 70 -16.22 -9.40 5.07
CA TRP A 70 -15.02 -8.56 5.22
C TRP A 70 -14.01 -9.09 6.25
N ARG A 71 -13.76 -10.40 6.15
CA ARG A 71 -12.74 -11.08 6.95
C ARG A 71 -11.63 -11.64 6.07
N THR A 72 -10.41 -11.62 6.61
CA THR A 72 -9.23 -12.25 5.99
C THR A 72 -9.34 -13.77 5.98
N ALA A 73 -8.42 -14.46 5.32
CA ALA A 73 -8.37 -15.92 5.34
C ALA A 73 -8.21 -16.51 6.76
N SER A 74 -7.47 -15.78 7.62
CA SER A 74 -7.26 -16.12 9.03
C SER A 74 -8.41 -15.71 9.97
N GLY A 75 -9.50 -15.11 9.43
CA GLY A 75 -10.66 -14.69 10.20
C GLY A 75 -10.56 -13.29 10.83
N GLY A 76 -9.43 -12.60 10.69
CA GLY A 76 -9.25 -11.23 11.15
C GLY A 76 -10.04 -10.20 10.33
N ALA A 77 -10.19 -8.98 10.84
CA ALA A 77 -10.77 -7.87 10.09
C ALA A 77 -9.86 -7.47 8.91
N VAL A 78 -10.46 -7.08 7.78
CA VAL A 78 -9.71 -6.55 6.64
C VAL A 78 -9.24 -5.14 6.97
N LEU A 79 -7.94 -4.88 6.84
CA LEU A 79 -7.36 -3.55 7.00
C LEU A 79 -7.82 -2.61 5.89
N ASN A 80 -8.06 -1.34 6.22
CA ASN A 80 -8.54 -0.31 5.28
C ASN A 80 -9.84 -0.72 4.57
N ARG A 81 -10.71 -1.43 5.28
CA ARG A 81 -11.96 -1.97 4.74
C ARG A 81 -12.79 -0.89 4.06
N GLU A 82 -12.92 0.27 4.68
CA GLU A 82 -13.68 1.40 4.17
C GLU A 82 -13.19 1.88 2.79
N LEU A 83 -11.87 1.94 2.58
CA LEU A 83 -11.29 2.28 1.27
C LEU A 83 -11.52 1.18 0.24
N TRP A 84 -11.45 -0.09 0.65
CA TRP A 84 -11.75 -1.21 -0.24
C TRP A 84 -13.21 -1.26 -0.67
N GLU A 85 -14.14 -0.92 0.22
CA GLU A 85 -15.58 -0.82 -0.09
C GLU A 85 -15.84 0.32 -1.09
N GLN A 86 -15.22 1.48 -0.88
CA GLN A 86 -15.32 2.62 -1.80
C GLN A 86 -14.70 2.31 -3.16
N LEU A 87 -13.52 1.70 -3.20
CA LEU A 87 -12.87 1.27 -4.44
C LEU A 87 -13.72 0.26 -5.23
N ASP A 88 -14.38 -0.68 -4.54
CA ASP A 88 -15.28 -1.63 -5.20
C ASP A 88 -16.52 -0.95 -5.79
N GLN A 89 -17.06 0.06 -5.12
CA GLN A 89 -18.17 0.88 -5.60
C GLN A 89 -17.76 1.79 -6.78
N ALA A 90 -16.56 2.37 -6.71
CA ALA A 90 -16.00 3.23 -7.75
C ALA A 90 -15.48 2.46 -8.98
N ARG A 91 -15.55 1.13 -8.98
CA ARG A 91 -15.05 0.28 -10.05
C ARG A 91 -15.67 0.65 -11.39
N LEU A 92 -14.82 0.89 -12.37
CA LEU A 92 -15.22 1.22 -13.72
C LEU A 92 -15.19 -0.03 -14.60
N PRO A 93 -16.31 -0.43 -15.23
CA PRO A 93 -16.33 -1.60 -16.12
C PRO A 93 -15.35 -1.44 -17.29
N GLY A 94 -14.58 -2.49 -17.58
CA GLY A 94 -13.61 -2.52 -18.69
C GLY A 94 -12.30 -1.80 -18.42
N VAL A 95 -12.10 -1.21 -17.24
CA VAL A 95 -10.82 -0.59 -16.84
C VAL A 95 -10.00 -1.59 -16.03
N GLU A 96 -8.81 -1.90 -16.51
CA GLU A 96 -7.89 -2.84 -15.87
C GLU A 96 -6.79 -2.11 -15.11
N LEU A 97 -6.36 -2.69 -13.98
CA LEU A 97 -5.16 -2.29 -13.27
C LEU A 97 -3.96 -3.08 -13.81
N VAL A 98 -2.97 -2.36 -14.31
CA VAL A 98 -1.76 -2.95 -14.89
C VAL A 98 -0.57 -2.66 -13.98
N HIS A 99 0.18 -3.70 -13.63
CA HIS A 99 1.38 -3.56 -12.83
C HIS A 99 2.50 -2.94 -13.65
N VAL A 100 3.10 -1.89 -13.13
CA VAL A 100 4.40 -1.36 -13.58
C VAL A 100 5.45 -1.63 -12.50
N LYS A 101 6.70 -1.73 -12.92
CA LYS A 101 7.79 -1.89 -11.95
C LYS A 101 8.14 -0.52 -11.39
N GLY A 102 8.06 -0.35 -10.09
CA GLY A 102 8.48 0.87 -9.40
C GLY A 102 9.96 1.17 -9.64
N HIS A 103 10.32 2.44 -9.73
CA HIS A 103 11.69 2.94 -9.93
C HIS A 103 12.41 2.30 -11.12
N SER A 104 11.71 2.05 -12.21
CA SER A 104 12.26 1.37 -13.39
C SER A 104 12.56 2.31 -14.55
N GLY A 105 12.44 3.63 -14.35
CA GLY A 105 12.60 4.63 -15.42
C GLY A 105 11.32 4.80 -16.26
N ASP A 106 10.17 4.33 -15.79
CA ASP A 106 8.88 4.68 -16.38
C ASP A 106 8.57 6.15 -16.00
N PRO A 107 8.53 7.08 -16.98
CA PRO A 107 8.45 8.51 -16.67
C PRO A 107 7.19 8.90 -15.89
N ASP A 108 6.09 8.20 -16.15
CA ASP A 108 4.81 8.50 -15.50
C ASP A 108 4.78 7.98 -14.06
N ASN A 109 5.34 6.79 -13.81
CA ASN A 109 5.49 6.26 -12.45
C ASN A 109 6.50 7.08 -11.64
N ASP A 110 7.66 7.37 -12.21
CA ASP A 110 8.70 8.18 -11.54
C ASP A 110 8.18 9.59 -11.21
N ARG A 111 7.28 10.15 -12.05
CA ARG A 111 6.62 11.42 -11.76
C ARG A 111 5.62 11.32 -10.62
N CYS A 112 4.81 10.24 -10.56
CA CYS A 112 3.90 9.99 -9.44
C CYS A 112 4.67 9.85 -8.12
N ASP A 113 5.80 9.13 -8.14
CA ASP A 113 6.68 9.00 -6.98
C ASP A 113 7.23 10.35 -6.52
N ALA A 114 7.70 11.19 -7.46
CA ALA A 114 8.21 12.51 -7.15
C ALA A 114 7.16 13.40 -6.47
N ILE A 115 5.91 13.36 -6.95
CA ILE A 115 4.77 14.06 -6.36
C ILE A 115 4.51 13.53 -4.94
N ALA A 116 4.42 12.23 -4.76
CA ALA A 116 4.17 11.60 -3.47
C ALA A 116 5.27 11.92 -2.44
N VAL A 117 6.54 11.88 -2.85
CA VAL A 117 7.68 12.25 -2.01
C VAL A 117 7.66 13.73 -1.63
N ALA A 118 7.29 14.62 -2.53
CA ALA A 118 7.16 16.05 -2.21
C ALA A 118 6.11 16.27 -1.11
N PHE A 119 4.92 15.70 -1.28
CA PHE A 119 3.86 15.79 -0.26
C PHE A 119 4.25 15.16 1.08
N SER A 120 4.94 14.03 1.08
CA SER A 120 5.41 13.38 2.32
C SER A 120 6.41 14.25 3.11
N ARG A 121 7.09 15.17 2.43
CA ARG A 121 8.01 16.15 3.02
C ARG A 121 7.35 17.48 3.36
N GLY A 122 6.02 17.60 3.20
CA GLY A 122 5.28 18.84 3.40
C GLY A 122 5.54 19.89 2.31
N GLN A 123 6.03 19.48 1.15
CA GLN A 123 6.29 20.35 0.01
C GLN A 123 5.12 20.31 -0.97
N MET A 124 4.84 21.44 -1.60
CA MET A 124 3.84 21.55 -2.68
C MET A 124 4.56 21.41 -4.02
N PRO A 125 4.45 20.29 -4.73
CA PRO A 125 5.06 20.17 -6.05
C PRO A 125 4.31 21.03 -7.08
N ALA A 126 5.03 21.57 -8.07
CA ALA A 126 4.39 22.14 -9.25
C ALA A 126 3.73 21.02 -10.04
N MET A 127 2.40 21.05 -10.17
CA MET A 127 1.62 20.04 -10.85
C MET A 127 1.05 20.55 -12.17
N ALA A 128 1.05 19.70 -13.20
CA ALA A 128 0.49 20.02 -14.50
C ALA A 128 -1.05 19.99 -14.43
N ALA A 129 -1.70 21.13 -14.67
CA ALA A 129 -3.16 21.32 -14.56
C ALA A 129 -3.76 20.70 -13.27
N GLY A 130 -2.97 20.73 -12.18
CA GLY A 130 -3.17 19.88 -11.03
C GLY A 130 -4.15 20.42 -10.01
N GLU A 131 -4.80 19.51 -9.33
CA GLU A 131 -5.63 19.75 -8.16
C GLU A 131 -4.97 19.14 -6.92
N VAL A 132 -4.85 19.95 -5.85
CA VAL A 132 -4.42 19.45 -4.55
C VAL A 132 -5.62 18.84 -3.85
N LEU A 133 -5.61 17.51 -3.71
CA LEU A 133 -6.63 16.79 -2.93
C LEU A 133 -6.29 16.91 -1.45
N THR A 134 -7.16 17.54 -0.69
CA THR A 134 -7.12 17.44 0.77
C THR A 134 -7.97 16.25 1.21
N THR A 135 -7.54 15.55 2.25
CA THR A 135 -8.32 14.44 2.85
C THR A 135 -9.75 14.83 3.18
N ALA A 136 -9.99 16.08 3.58
CA ALA A 136 -11.32 16.61 3.85
C ALA A 136 -12.27 16.57 2.63
N ARG A 137 -11.75 16.60 1.40
CA ARG A 137 -12.58 16.56 0.18
C ARG A 137 -12.97 15.13 -0.19
N ILE A 138 -12.10 14.16 0.10
CA ILE A 138 -12.40 12.74 -0.10
C ILE A 138 -13.40 12.25 0.96
N GLU A 139 -13.32 12.81 2.19
CA GLU A 139 -14.23 12.49 3.29
C GLU A 139 -15.58 13.19 3.16
N ALA A 140 -15.68 14.33 2.48
CA ALA A 140 -16.92 15.11 2.29
C ALA A 140 -17.90 14.46 1.31
N ASP A 141 -17.43 13.64 0.36
CA ASP A 141 -18.27 12.89 -0.60
C ASP A 141 -18.72 11.52 -0.06
N VAL A 142 -18.34 11.18 1.17
CA VAL A 142 -18.82 9.96 1.84
C VAL A 142 -20.11 10.32 2.57
N PRO A 143 -21.27 9.67 2.28
CA PRO A 143 -22.44 9.79 3.15
C PRO A 143 -22.01 9.41 4.56
N SER A 144 -22.23 10.31 5.50
CA SER A 144 -21.91 10.12 6.92
C SER A 144 -22.63 8.86 7.43
N LEU A 145 -22.00 7.72 7.31
CA LEU A 145 -22.24 6.62 8.21
C LEU A 145 -21.59 7.06 9.51
N ASP A 146 -22.38 7.25 10.55
CA ASP A 146 -21.91 7.57 11.89
C ASP A 146 -20.60 6.81 12.14
N PRO A 147 -19.50 7.48 12.50
CA PRO A 147 -18.29 6.80 12.83
C PRO A 147 -18.60 5.90 14.02
N ALA A 148 -18.70 4.60 13.79
CA ALA A 148 -18.43 3.68 14.86
C ALA A 148 -17.14 4.17 15.52
N PRO A 149 -17.08 4.29 16.86
CA PRO A 149 -15.94 4.89 17.53
C PRO A 149 -14.68 4.28 16.91
N ALA A 150 -13.93 5.12 16.23
CA ALA A 150 -12.67 4.70 15.64
C ALA A 150 -11.79 4.28 16.80
N ASP A 151 -11.74 2.99 17.02
CA ASP A 151 -10.71 2.34 17.82
C ASP A 151 -9.41 2.48 16.99
N LEU A 152 -8.98 3.73 16.88
CA LEU A 152 -7.69 4.08 16.30
C LEU A 152 -6.69 3.46 17.25
N ALA A 153 -6.15 2.33 16.82
CA ALA A 153 -5.04 1.73 17.53
C ALA A 153 -4.05 2.84 17.89
N PRO A 154 -3.56 2.91 19.13
CA PRO A 154 -2.59 3.94 19.55
C PRO A 154 -1.46 4.06 18.52
N ALA A 155 -0.93 5.25 18.29
CA ALA A 155 0.12 5.51 17.31
C ALA A 155 1.27 4.47 17.32
N PRO A 156 1.73 3.96 18.47
CA PRO A 156 2.70 2.86 18.52
C PRO A 156 2.20 1.56 17.88
N LEU A 157 0.91 1.26 17.99
CA LEU A 157 0.32 0.05 17.39
C LEU A 157 0.14 0.20 15.88
N GLN A 158 -0.20 1.39 15.41
CA GLN A 158 -0.24 1.68 13.97
C GLN A 158 1.14 1.54 13.32
N THR A 159 2.18 2.07 13.97
CA THR A 159 3.58 1.92 13.53
C THR A 159 3.99 0.44 13.51
N LEU A 160 3.56 -0.33 14.49
CA LEU A 160 3.81 -1.77 14.55
C LEU A 160 3.11 -2.50 13.40
N LEU A 161 1.84 -2.20 13.12
CA LEU A 161 1.08 -2.81 12.02
C LEU A 161 1.73 -2.52 10.67
N SER A 162 2.13 -1.28 10.41
CA SER A 162 2.84 -0.90 9.17
C SER A 162 4.14 -1.70 8.99
N ARG A 163 4.89 -1.95 10.07
CA ARG A 163 6.12 -2.76 10.03
C ARG A 163 5.83 -4.24 9.78
N LEU A 164 4.76 -4.78 10.34
CA LEU A 164 4.36 -6.16 10.09
C LEU A 164 3.91 -6.36 8.64
N GLU A 165 3.22 -5.39 8.05
CA GLU A 165 2.87 -5.38 6.64
C GLU A 165 4.11 -5.35 5.74
N LEU A 166 5.10 -4.52 6.09
CA LEU A 166 6.39 -4.49 5.37
C LEU A 166 7.13 -5.82 5.49
N ALA A 167 7.16 -6.43 6.68
CA ALA A 167 7.80 -7.73 6.89
C ALA A 167 7.14 -8.83 6.04
N GLU A 168 5.82 -8.84 5.94
CA GLU A 168 5.08 -9.77 5.08
C GLU A 168 5.46 -9.57 3.61
N ARG A 169 5.49 -8.32 3.13
CA ARG A 169 5.90 -7.99 1.76
C ARG A 169 7.33 -8.45 1.46
N PHE A 170 8.26 -8.22 2.37
CA PHE A 170 9.65 -8.65 2.20
C PHE A 170 9.78 -10.18 2.19
N ALA A 171 9.01 -10.87 3.02
CA ALA A 171 8.99 -12.34 3.04
C ALA A 171 8.40 -12.91 1.75
N ASP A 172 7.26 -12.39 1.28
CA ASP A 172 6.59 -12.85 0.06
C ASP A 172 7.40 -12.59 -1.21
N GLN A 173 8.08 -11.45 -1.27
CA GLN A 173 8.87 -11.06 -2.43
C GLN A 173 10.32 -11.56 -2.37
N GLY A 174 10.73 -12.15 -1.24
CA GLY A 174 12.08 -12.69 -1.05
C GLY A 174 13.18 -11.63 -1.07
N TYR A 175 12.89 -10.39 -0.69
CA TYR A 175 13.87 -9.31 -0.65
C TYR A 175 15.02 -9.60 0.33
N GLY A 176 16.24 -9.30 -0.14
CA GLY A 176 17.42 -9.27 0.73
C GLY A 176 17.57 -7.89 1.36
N LEU A 177 17.42 -7.82 2.67
CA LEU A 177 17.58 -6.60 3.47
C LEU A 177 19.05 -6.41 3.86
N SER A 178 19.51 -5.17 3.84
CA SER A 178 20.78 -4.79 4.50
C SER A 178 20.59 -4.88 6.02
N LEU A 179 21.69 -4.93 6.76
CA LEU A 179 21.63 -4.97 8.23
C LEU A 179 20.95 -3.73 8.83
N VAL A 180 21.13 -2.56 8.19
CA VAL A 180 20.50 -1.30 8.61
C VAL A 180 18.96 -1.36 8.41
N GLU A 181 18.51 -1.81 7.26
CA GLU A 181 17.08 -1.97 6.96
C GLU A 181 16.43 -3.00 7.90
N LEU A 182 17.13 -4.11 8.16
CA LEU A 182 16.68 -5.11 9.13
C LEU A 182 16.57 -4.52 10.53
N ALA A 183 17.57 -3.76 10.99
CA ALA A 183 17.57 -3.13 12.31
C ALA A 183 16.36 -2.18 12.49
N GLN A 184 16.03 -1.41 11.47
CA GLN A 184 14.85 -0.54 11.46
C GLN A 184 13.54 -1.34 11.48
N LEU A 185 13.45 -2.41 10.70
CA LEU A 185 12.27 -3.25 10.61
C LEU A 185 11.96 -3.95 11.94
N VAL A 186 12.98 -4.52 12.59
CA VAL A 186 12.81 -5.30 13.83
C VAL A 186 12.95 -4.48 15.11
N GLU A 187 13.27 -3.18 15.00
CA GLU A 187 13.57 -2.27 16.12
C GLU A 187 14.61 -2.82 17.10
N GLN A 188 15.71 -3.31 16.56
CA GLN A 188 16.84 -3.75 17.38
C GLN A 188 18.09 -2.92 17.05
N PRO A 189 18.94 -2.65 18.04
CA PRO A 189 20.20 -1.94 17.82
C PRO A 189 21.08 -2.68 16.83
N LEU A 190 21.69 -1.93 15.89
CA LEU A 190 22.56 -2.47 14.84
C LEU A 190 23.66 -3.37 15.43
N GLN A 191 24.31 -2.94 16.51
CA GLN A 191 25.34 -3.70 17.21
C GLN A 191 24.89 -5.09 17.71
N GLN A 192 23.62 -5.24 18.02
CA GLN A 192 23.07 -6.53 18.45
C GLN A 192 22.87 -7.47 17.26
N LEU A 193 22.53 -6.93 16.10
CA LEU A 193 22.32 -7.70 14.86
C LEU A 193 23.66 -8.06 14.20
N GLU A 194 24.69 -7.20 14.30
CA GLU A 194 26.05 -7.48 13.80
C GLU A 194 26.68 -8.75 14.41
N ARG A 195 26.28 -9.10 15.62
CA ARG A 195 26.78 -10.30 16.31
C ARG A 195 26.04 -11.58 15.91
N ARG A 196 24.98 -11.46 15.10
CA ARG A 196 24.20 -12.61 14.64
C ARG A 196 24.73 -13.09 13.30
N SER A 197 25.03 -14.37 13.23
CA SER A 197 25.48 -15.05 12.00
C SER A 197 24.63 -16.25 11.61
N SER A 198 23.68 -16.62 12.48
CA SER A 198 22.79 -17.77 12.28
C SER A 198 21.33 -17.33 12.13
N PRO A 199 20.49 -18.17 11.50
CA PRO A 199 19.05 -17.93 11.43
C PRO A 199 18.43 -17.71 12.83
N TRP A 200 17.49 -16.78 12.92
CA TRP A 200 16.77 -16.53 14.17
C TRP A 200 15.31 -16.14 13.88
N ARG A 201 14.45 -16.29 14.89
CA ARG A 201 13.03 -16.00 14.76
C ARG A 201 12.73 -14.59 15.23
N TRP A 202 11.96 -13.87 14.42
CA TRP A 202 11.35 -12.60 14.78
C TRP A 202 9.84 -12.70 14.50
N ARG A 203 9.03 -12.76 15.56
CA ARG A 203 7.58 -12.98 15.49
C ARG A 203 7.24 -14.23 14.66
N ASP A 204 6.51 -14.07 13.57
CA ASP A 204 6.06 -15.15 12.68
C ASP A 204 6.99 -15.40 11.50
N TRP A 205 8.17 -14.76 11.51
CA TRP A 205 9.17 -14.89 10.46
C TRP A 205 10.49 -15.45 10.97
N GLN A 206 11.10 -16.26 10.12
CA GLN A 206 12.51 -16.61 10.25
C GLN A 206 13.35 -15.56 9.52
N VAL A 207 14.37 -15.04 10.16
CA VAL A 207 15.36 -14.13 9.60
C VAL A 207 16.59 -14.94 9.23
N LEU A 208 16.83 -15.07 7.92
CA LEU A 208 17.88 -15.91 7.35
C LEU A 208 19.03 -15.06 6.83
N PRO A 209 20.30 -15.37 7.15
CA PRO A 209 21.43 -14.70 6.55
C PRO A 209 21.57 -15.12 5.07
N LEU A 210 21.92 -14.15 4.22
CA LEU A 210 22.26 -14.33 2.81
C LEU A 210 23.72 -13.99 2.56
N GLU A 211 24.25 -14.43 1.42
CA GLU A 211 25.56 -14.01 0.95
C GLU A 211 25.64 -12.49 0.79
N GLY A 212 26.82 -11.91 1.03
CA GLY A 212 27.03 -10.46 0.94
C GLY A 212 26.48 -9.64 2.11
N GLY A 213 26.27 -10.26 3.28
CA GLY A 213 25.84 -9.54 4.50
C GLY A 213 24.39 -9.05 4.46
N ARG A 214 23.57 -9.63 3.61
CA ARG A 214 22.13 -9.36 3.54
C ARG A 214 21.35 -10.40 4.34
N TRP A 215 20.07 -10.08 4.59
CA TRP A 215 19.14 -10.90 5.36
C TRP A 215 17.82 -11.03 4.63
N ARG A 216 17.17 -12.18 4.77
CA ARG A 216 15.85 -12.46 4.19
C ARG A 216 14.88 -12.84 5.30
N LEU A 217 13.66 -12.34 5.20
CA LEU A 217 12.55 -12.84 5.99
C LEU A 217 11.86 -13.97 5.22
N GLN A 218 11.50 -15.02 5.96
CA GLN A 218 10.70 -16.13 5.46
C GLN A 218 9.64 -16.44 6.49
N ARG A 219 8.41 -16.66 6.07
CA ARG A 219 7.33 -17.04 7.00
C ARG A 219 7.66 -18.38 7.65
N ASP A 220 7.49 -18.44 8.98
CA ASP A 220 7.71 -19.70 9.71
C ASP A 220 6.56 -20.65 9.40
N ALA A 221 6.82 -21.75 8.68
CA ALA A 221 5.83 -22.75 8.32
C ALA A 221 5.40 -23.63 9.51
N GLY A 222 5.95 -23.40 10.72
CA GLY A 222 5.80 -24.24 11.91
C GLY A 222 4.68 -23.87 12.88
N GLY A 223 3.63 -23.16 12.47
CA GLY A 223 2.57 -22.65 13.38
C GLY A 223 1.20 -23.31 13.30
N LEU A 224 1.02 -24.46 12.66
CA LEU A 224 -0.27 -25.18 12.59
C LEU A 224 -0.08 -26.71 12.76
N GLY A 225 0.60 -27.13 13.81
CA GLY A 225 0.70 -28.52 14.17
C GLY A 225 0.92 -28.65 15.67
N ASP A 226 0.04 -29.38 16.32
CA ASP A 226 0.03 -29.86 17.70
C ASP A 226 -0.61 -28.95 18.76
N ARG A 227 -1.93 -29.05 18.80
CA ARG A 227 -2.67 -29.14 20.05
C ARG A 227 -3.59 -30.38 19.93
N GLU A 228 -3.09 -31.50 20.44
CA GLU A 228 -3.95 -32.54 21.04
C GLU A 228 -4.62 -31.98 22.28
#